data_b17c61cfcc2776473885408c86325d4c
#
_entry.id   b17c61cfcc2776473885408c86325d4c
#
_cell.length_a   1.000
_cell.length_b   1.000
_cell.length_c   1.000
_cell.angle_alpha   90.00
_cell.angle_beta   90.00
_cell.angle_gamma   90.00
#
_symmetry.space_group_name_H-M   'P 1'
#
loop_
_entity.id
_entity.type
_entity.pdbx_description
1 polymer ?
#
loop_
_entity_poly.entity_id
_entity_poly.type
_entity_poly.pdbx_seq_one_letter_code
_entity_poly.pdbx_strand_id
1 'polypeptide(L)'
;MSQFSTYVITEPCVGVKNGACLEVCPVDCIHTAPGEDQYYIDPSVCIACEQCALVCPVEAIFLDVDVPAQWRSYIEKNANFYRRTKGEPMPVPVEKAMQMIQAGHAKALELDIAVSVAVVDEGGRLIAFGRMDRARPMSVDIALNKAYTAATFQIPTNELAGMAGQSWFQSLIVSTQGKIMAVAGGLPVLDSPHVVGAVGVSGGTSEQDLECCRAAVAAY
;
A
#
# COMPACT_ATOMS: atom_id res chain seq x y z
N MET A 1 8.59 11.07 -0.95
CA MET A 1 8.45 11.93 0.25
C MET A 1 8.72 13.35 -0.20
N SER A 2 7.75 14.27 -0.07
CA SER A 2 7.96 15.70 -0.31
C SER A 2 9.09 16.18 0.61
N GLN A 3 10.09 16.87 0.05
CA GLN A 3 11.19 17.48 0.81
C GLN A 3 10.76 18.77 1.53
N PHE A 4 9.47 19.13 1.45
CA PHE A 4 8.93 20.35 2.02
C PHE A 4 7.87 20.00 3.06
N SER A 5 7.95 20.63 4.24
CA SER A 5 6.92 20.56 5.28
C SER A 5 5.59 21.08 4.77
N THR A 6 4.49 20.49 5.21
CA THR A 6 3.12 20.86 4.85
C THR A 6 2.27 20.98 6.11
N TYR A 7 1.20 21.77 6.07
CA TYR A 7 0.19 21.76 7.12
C TYR A 7 -0.78 20.60 6.94
N VAL A 8 -1.34 20.11 8.06
CA VAL A 8 -2.23 18.96 8.13
C VAL A 8 -3.45 19.34 8.96
N ILE A 9 -4.65 19.02 8.48
CA ILE A 9 -5.89 19.18 9.24
C ILE A 9 -6.21 17.88 9.97
N THR A 10 -6.41 17.98 11.29
CA THR A 10 -6.56 16.87 12.23
C THR A 10 -7.98 16.75 12.80
N GLU A 11 -8.18 15.82 13.73
CA GLU A 11 -9.47 15.42 14.30
C GLU A 11 -10.38 16.58 14.75
N PRO A 12 -9.92 17.66 15.42
CA PRO A 12 -10.83 18.72 15.87
C PRO A 12 -11.63 19.39 14.74
N CYS A 13 -11.23 19.25 13.48
CA CYS A 13 -12.01 19.72 12.33
C CYS A 13 -13.23 18.83 12.01
N VAL A 14 -13.18 17.55 12.39
CA VAL A 14 -14.21 16.55 12.07
C VAL A 14 -15.57 16.97 12.61
N GLY A 15 -16.57 17.06 11.72
CA GLY A 15 -17.94 17.48 12.04
C GLY A 15 -18.10 19.00 12.26
N VAL A 16 -17.03 19.77 12.43
CA VAL A 16 -17.09 21.24 12.61
C VAL A 16 -17.07 21.95 11.27
N LYS A 17 -16.09 21.68 10.39
CA LYS A 17 -15.96 22.23 9.02
C LYS A 17 -16.28 23.73 8.93
N ASN A 18 -15.69 24.56 9.80
CA ASN A 18 -15.98 26.00 9.85
C ASN A 18 -15.65 26.74 8.54
N GLY A 19 -14.57 26.34 7.85
CA GLY A 19 -14.19 26.87 6.53
C GLY A 19 -13.35 28.15 6.53
N ALA A 20 -13.04 28.77 7.67
CA ALA A 20 -12.22 29.97 7.74
C ALA A 20 -10.83 29.80 7.08
N CYS A 21 -10.28 28.59 7.15
CA CYS A 21 -9.00 28.25 6.52
C CYS A 21 -9.01 28.34 4.98
N LEU A 22 -10.18 28.19 4.34
CA LEU A 22 -10.32 28.31 2.86
C LEU A 22 -10.08 29.74 2.41
N GLU A 23 -10.61 30.72 3.16
CA GLU A 23 -10.60 32.13 2.78
C GLU A 23 -9.19 32.75 2.82
N VAL A 24 -8.29 32.16 3.60
CA VAL A 24 -6.93 32.70 3.81
C VAL A 24 -5.84 31.92 3.06
N CYS A 25 -6.19 30.82 2.37
CA CYS A 25 -5.19 30.02 1.67
C CYS A 25 -4.77 30.68 0.34
N PRO A 26 -3.51 31.18 0.22
CA PRO A 26 -3.10 31.93 -0.97
C PRO A 26 -2.89 31.05 -2.22
N VAL A 27 -2.80 29.72 -2.03
CA VAL A 27 -2.57 28.75 -3.12
C VAL A 27 -3.73 27.79 -3.32
N ASP A 28 -4.86 28.03 -2.66
CA ASP A 28 -6.08 27.23 -2.77
C ASP A 28 -5.83 25.71 -2.66
N CYS A 29 -5.09 25.32 -1.61
CA CYS A 29 -4.72 23.91 -1.38
C CYS A 29 -5.61 23.20 -0.37
N ILE A 30 -6.73 23.79 0.07
CA ILE A 30 -7.61 23.25 1.12
C ILE A 30 -8.97 22.91 0.52
N HIS A 31 -9.34 21.63 0.52
CA HIS A 31 -10.58 21.15 -0.10
C HIS A 31 -11.33 20.14 0.77
N THR A 32 -12.53 19.82 0.36
CA THR A 32 -13.37 18.73 0.86
C THR A 32 -14.18 18.15 -0.29
N ALA A 33 -14.90 17.06 -0.07
CA ALA A 33 -15.81 16.46 -1.04
C ALA A 33 -17.17 16.15 -0.39
N PRO A 34 -18.23 15.90 -1.19
CA PRO A 34 -19.51 15.43 -0.68
C PRO A 34 -19.32 14.14 0.15
N GLY A 35 -19.88 14.11 1.36
CA GLY A 35 -19.77 12.98 2.29
C GLY A 35 -18.53 13.02 3.21
N GLU A 36 -17.56 13.90 2.96
CA GLU A 36 -16.42 14.09 3.86
C GLU A 36 -16.82 15.00 5.05
N ASP A 37 -16.33 14.67 6.24
CA ASP A 37 -16.67 15.34 7.51
C ASP A 37 -15.63 16.40 7.94
N GLN A 38 -14.55 16.58 7.18
CA GLN A 38 -13.51 17.56 7.42
C GLN A 38 -13.00 18.22 6.11
N TYR A 39 -12.13 19.21 6.25
CA TYR A 39 -11.28 19.72 5.17
C TYR A 39 -9.92 18.99 5.16
N TYR A 40 -9.24 19.06 4.03
CA TYR A 40 -7.94 18.44 3.78
C TYR A 40 -7.00 19.43 3.12
N ILE A 41 -5.71 19.40 3.44
CA ILE A 41 -4.67 20.21 2.80
C ILE A 41 -3.89 19.33 1.82
N ASP A 42 -3.75 19.80 0.57
CA ASP A 42 -2.95 19.13 -0.46
C ASP A 42 -1.44 19.31 -0.17
N PRO A 43 -0.72 18.25 0.22
CA PRO A 43 0.70 18.36 0.54
C PRO A 43 1.58 18.67 -0.68
N SER A 44 1.06 18.50 -1.90
CA SER A 44 1.80 18.81 -3.13
C SER A 44 1.69 20.27 -3.55
N VAL A 45 0.72 21.01 -3.01
CA VAL A 45 0.44 22.42 -3.33
C VAL A 45 0.72 23.34 -2.15
N CYS A 46 0.60 22.86 -0.91
CA CYS A 46 0.80 23.64 0.30
C CYS A 46 2.22 24.23 0.38
N ILE A 47 2.31 25.54 0.60
CA ILE A 47 3.58 26.28 0.75
C ILE A 47 3.97 26.53 2.21
N ALA A 48 3.30 25.89 3.16
CA ALA A 48 3.55 26.00 4.61
C ALA A 48 3.53 27.45 5.16
N CYS A 49 2.63 28.30 4.66
CA CYS A 49 2.55 29.73 5.03
C CYS A 49 1.86 30.04 6.37
N GLU A 50 1.35 29.01 7.09
CA GLU A 50 0.71 29.09 8.41
C GLU A 50 -0.65 29.82 8.47
N GLN A 51 -1.08 30.55 7.45
CA GLN A 51 -2.28 31.38 7.52
C GLN A 51 -3.54 30.61 7.94
N CYS A 52 -3.70 29.37 7.46
CA CYS A 52 -4.84 28.52 7.80
C CYS A 52 -4.84 28.08 9.29
N ALA A 53 -3.68 27.89 9.89
CA ALA A 53 -3.56 27.51 11.31
C ALA A 53 -3.96 28.68 12.23
N LEU A 54 -3.55 29.91 11.89
CA LEU A 54 -3.84 31.12 12.68
C LEU A 54 -5.33 31.43 12.79
N VAL A 55 -6.14 31.07 11.78
CA VAL A 55 -7.59 31.37 11.75
C VAL A 55 -8.48 30.20 12.17
N CYS A 56 -7.88 29.03 12.46
CA CYS A 56 -8.64 27.84 12.76
C CYS A 56 -9.31 27.95 14.16
N PRO A 57 -10.65 28.03 14.27
CA PRO A 57 -11.31 28.25 15.54
C PRO A 57 -11.27 27.04 16.48
N VAL A 58 -10.89 25.87 15.96
CA VAL A 58 -10.79 24.60 16.71
C VAL A 58 -9.34 24.11 16.83
N GLU A 59 -8.36 24.93 16.41
CA GLU A 59 -6.93 24.62 16.51
C GLU A 59 -6.58 23.24 15.90
N ALA A 60 -7.22 22.90 14.77
CA ALA A 60 -7.08 21.58 14.13
C ALA A 60 -5.88 21.48 13.17
N ILE A 61 -5.13 22.56 12.91
CA ILE A 61 -4.16 22.64 11.80
C ILE A 61 -2.75 22.76 12.35
N PHE A 62 -1.92 21.77 12.04
CA PHE A 62 -0.54 21.66 12.52
C PHE A 62 0.42 21.46 11.34
N LEU A 63 1.68 21.91 11.50
CA LEU A 63 2.75 21.50 10.62
C LEU A 63 2.95 19.97 10.75
N ASP A 64 3.26 19.27 9.69
CA ASP A 64 3.36 17.80 9.65
C ASP A 64 4.31 17.23 10.73
N VAL A 65 5.41 17.93 11.01
CA VAL A 65 6.39 17.55 12.04
C VAL A 65 5.88 17.80 13.47
N ASP A 66 4.90 18.69 13.65
CA ASP A 66 4.35 19.12 14.94
C ASP A 66 2.99 18.46 15.25
N VAL A 67 2.49 17.61 14.36
CA VAL A 67 1.22 16.89 14.57
C VAL A 67 1.30 16.05 15.85
N PRO A 68 0.39 16.24 16.83
CA PRO A 68 0.34 15.45 18.05
C PRO A 68 0.29 13.95 17.77
N ALA A 69 0.94 13.14 18.62
CA ALA A 69 1.10 11.70 18.40
C ALA A 69 -0.24 10.98 18.15
N GLN A 70 -1.31 11.39 18.84
CA GLN A 70 -2.65 10.84 18.70
C GLN A 70 -3.31 11.11 17.33
N TRP A 71 -2.83 12.14 16.59
CA TRP A 71 -3.40 12.54 15.29
C TRP A 71 -2.45 12.33 14.12
N ARG A 72 -1.32 11.64 14.30
CA ARG A 72 -0.34 11.39 13.21
C ARG A 72 -0.93 10.69 12.00
N SER A 73 -1.97 9.86 12.19
CA SER A 73 -2.69 9.22 11.08
C SER A 73 -3.36 10.23 10.13
N TYR A 74 -3.60 11.46 10.59
CA TYR A 74 -4.18 12.51 9.74
C TYR A 74 -3.21 13.05 8.69
N ILE A 75 -1.89 12.89 8.85
CA ILE A 75 -0.89 13.22 7.82
C ILE A 75 -1.19 12.40 6.57
N GLU A 76 -1.33 11.10 6.73
CA GLU A 76 -1.67 10.20 5.63
C GLU A 76 -3.12 10.39 5.16
N LYS A 77 -4.07 10.64 6.06
CA LYS A 77 -5.48 10.91 5.72
C LYS A 77 -5.61 12.13 4.78
N ASN A 78 -4.89 13.23 5.03
CA ASN A 78 -4.87 14.40 4.14
C ASN A 78 -4.27 14.06 2.76
N ALA A 79 -3.12 13.38 2.72
CA ALA A 79 -2.49 12.99 1.46
C ALA A 79 -3.39 12.05 0.64
N ASN A 80 -4.01 11.08 1.29
CA ASN A 80 -4.88 10.09 0.65
C ASN A 80 -6.17 10.70 0.08
N PHE A 81 -6.72 11.75 0.70
CA PHE A 81 -7.85 12.48 0.12
C PHE A 81 -7.51 12.98 -1.28
N TYR A 82 -6.34 13.61 -1.47
CA TYR A 82 -5.92 14.15 -2.77
C TYR A 82 -5.52 13.07 -3.77
N ARG A 83 -4.89 11.99 -3.32
CA ARG A 83 -4.63 10.83 -4.20
C ARG A 83 -5.93 10.30 -4.79
N ARG A 84 -6.95 10.07 -3.96
CA ARG A 84 -8.29 9.62 -4.43
C ARG A 84 -8.94 10.62 -5.39
N THR A 85 -8.91 11.92 -5.08
CA THR A 85 -9.53 12.96 -5.91
C THR A 85 -8.80 13.17 -7.24
N LYS A 86 -7.48 12.91 -7.28
CA LYS A 86 -6.66 12.93 -8.50
C LYS A 86 -6.69 11.61 -9.27
N GLY A 87 -7.37 10.58 -8.76
CA GLY A 87 -7.36 9.23 -9.34
C GLY A 87 -6.00 8.55 -9.22
N GLU A 88 -5.16 8.98 -8.29
CA GLU A 88 -3.88 8.32 -8.00
C GLU A 88 -4.14 7.03 -7.21
N PRO A 89 -3.43 5.94 -7.52
CA PRO A 89 -3.63 4.67 -6.83
C PRO A 89 -3.25 4.77 -5.35
N MET A 90 -4.05 4.11 -4.51
CA MET A 90 -3.79 4.04 -3.08
C MET A 90 -2.79 2.93 -2.77
N PRO A 91 -1.68 3.22 -2.08
CA PRO A 91 -0.78 2.16 -1.60
C PRO A 91 -1.52 1.18 -0.71
N VAL A 92 -1.10 -0.09 -0.70
CA VAL A 92 -1.68 -1.10 0.21
C VAL A 92 -1.39 -0.69 1.66
N PRO A 93 -2.42 -0.37 2.49
CA PRO A 93 -2.19 -0.05 3.90
C PRO A 93 -1.72 -1.28 4.67
N VAL A 94 -0.91 -1.09 5.73
CA VAL A 94 -0.37 -2.21 6.53
C VAL A 94 -1.49 -3.04 7.17
N GLU A 95 -2.58 -2.42 7.60
CA GLU A 95 -3.74 -3.12 8.16
C GLU A 95 -4.39 -4.04 7.12
N LYS A 96 -4.51 -3.59 5.87
CA LYS A 96 -4.99 -4.41 4.75
C LYS A 96 -4.01 -5.52 4.43
N ALA A 97 -2.72 -5.24 4.38
CA ALA A 97 -1.69 -6.26 4.17
C ALA A 97 -1.75 -7.37 5.23
N MET A 98 -2.00 -7.04 6.49
CA MET A 98 -2.20 -8.02 7.56
C MET A 98 -3.48 -8.86 7.38
N GLN A 99 -4.60 -8.25 6.94
CA GLN A 99 -5.83 -8.99 6.61
C GLN A 99 -5.61 -9.95 5.43
N MET A 100 -4.88 -9.53 4.41
CA MET A 100 -4.50 -10.36 3.26
C MET A 100 -3.67 -11.58 3.68
N ILE A 101 -2.70 -11.39 4.58
CA ILE A 101 -1.91 -12.49 5.15
C ILE A 101 -2.82 -13.48 5.89
N GLN A 102 -3.73 -12.99 6.73
CA GLN A 102 -4.67 -13.83 7.48
C GLN A 102 -5.55 -14.65 6.54
N ALA A 103 -6.06 -14.05 5.46
CA ALA A 103 -6.87 -14.75 4.46
C ALA A 103 -6.07 -15.85 3.72
N GLY A 104 -4.82 -15.56 3.35
CA GLY A 104 -3.91 -16.55 2.77
C GLY A 104 -3.61 -17.72 3.71
N HIS A 105 -3.37 -17.44 5.00
CA HIS A 105 -3.17 -18.47 6.03
C HIS A 105 -4.45 -19.28 6.28
N ALA A 106 -5.63 -18.67 6.31
CA ALA A 106 -6.91 -19.37 6.46
C ALA A 106 -7.13 -20.37 5.31
N LYS A 107 -6.87 -19.95 4.07
CA LYS A 107 -6.93 -20.85 2.92
C LYS A 107 -5.91 -22.00 3.02
N ALA A 108 -4.70 -21.74 3.48
CA ALA A 108 -3.70 -22.78 3.69
C ALA A 108 -4.13 -23.84 4.73
N LEU A 109 -4.82 -23.42 5.80
CA LEU A 109 -5.41 -24.35 6.80
C LEU A 109 -6.51 -25.22 6.17
N GLU A 110 -7.36 -24.67 5.30
CA GLU A 110 -8.38 -25.45 4.57
C GLU A 110 -7.72 -26.52 3.67
N LEU A 111 -6.55 -26.23 3.11
CA LEU A 111 -5.79 -27.14 2.25
C LEU A 111 -4.85 -28.09 3.01
N ASP A 112 -4.85 -28.02 4.35
CA ASP A 112 -3.93 -28.76 5.24
C ASP A 112 -2.45 -28.56 4.90
N ILE A 113 -2.06 -27.32 4.57
CA ILE A 113 -0.67 -26.93 4.29
C ILE A 113 -0.23 -25.78 5.19
N ALA A 114 1.08 -25.53 5.24
CA ALA A 114 1.66 -24.41 5.94
C ALA A 114 2.48 -23.56 4.97
N VAL A 115 2.17 -22.26 4.91
CA VAL A 115 2.74 -21.33 3.92
C VAL A 115 3.38 -20.10 4.59
N SER A 116 4.22 -19.41 3.82
CA SER A 116 4.62 -18.02 4.03
C SER A 116 3.85 -17.14 3.05
N VAL A 117 3.36 -15.99 3.53
CA VAL A 117 2.67 -14.97 2.73
C VAL A 117 3.41 -13.65 2.88
N ALA A 118 3.77 -13.04 1.75
CA ALA A 118 4.40 -11.73 1.68
C ALA A 118 3.48 -10.76 0.94
N VAL A 119 3.32 -9.54 1.46
CA VAL A 119 2.63 -8.43 0.81
C VAL A 119 3.65 -7.32 0.61
N VAL A 120 3.78 -6.84 -0.64
CA VAL A 120 4.73 -5.79 -1.04
C VAL A 120 4.00 -4.61 -1.67
N ASP A 121 4.67 -3.43 -1.72
CA ASP A 121 4.21 -2.26 -2.45
C ASP A 121 4.42 -2.44 -3.98
N GLU A 122 4.03 -1.44 -4.77
CA GLU A 122 4.19 -1.40 -6.22
C GLU A 122 5.66 -1.44 -6.69
N GLY A 123 6.59 -1.07 -5.82
CA GLY A 123 8.05 -1.17 -6.05
C GLY A 123 8.65 -2.49 -5.59
N GLY A 124 7.83 -3.44 -5.11
CA GLY A 124 8.27 -4.73 -4.60
C GLY A 124 8.92 -4.69 -3.22
N ARG A 125 8.73 -3.60 -2.45
CA ARG A 125 9.23 -3.50 -1.07
C ARG A 125 8.23 -4.07 -0.09
N LEU A 126 8.74 -4.76 0.93
CA LEU A 126 7.92 -5.45 1.93
C LEU A 126 7.07 -4.47 2.75
N ILE A 127 5.75 -4.70 2.80
CA ILE A 127 4.80 -4.04 3.70
C ILE A 127 4.55 -4.91 4.93
N ALA A 128 4.18 -6.18 4.70
CA ALA A 128 3.89 -7.14 5.76
C ALA A 128 4.25 -8.57 5.35
N PHE A 129 4.56 -9.40 6.34
CA PHE A 129 4.94 -10.80 6.13
C PHE A 129 4.40 -11.68 7.25
N GLY A 130 3.90 -12.85 6.88
CA GLY A 130 3.50 -13.89 7.84
C GLY A 130 4.00 -15.27 7.41
N ARG A 131 4.64 -15.97 8.33
CA ARG A 131 5.04 -17.37 8.16
C ARG A 131 4.31 -18.24 9.17
N MET A 132 3.60 -19.26 8.71
CA MET A 132 2.97 -20.25 9.58
C MET A 132 4.06 -21.12 10.27
N ASP A 133 3.79 -21.57 11.51
CA ASP A 133 4.76 -22.29 12.34
C ASP A 133 5.42 -23.49 11.66
N ARG A 134 4.69 -24.22 10.83
CA ARG A 134 5.20 -25.42 10.12
C ARG A 134 5.68 -25.14 8.70
N ALA A 135 5.63 -23.89 8.24
CA ALA A 135 6.10 -23.55 6.89
C ALA A 135 7.62 -23.72 6.78
N ARG A 136 8.08 -24.27 5.66
CA ARG A 136 9.51 -24.53 5.42
C ARG A 136 10.31 -23.22 5.45
N PRO A 137 11.52 -23.17 6.03
CA PRO A 137 12.32 -21.95 6.09
C PRO A 137 12.52 -21.28 4.73
N MET A 138 12.79 -22.04 3.67
CA MET A 138 12.98 -21.52 2.32
C MET A 138 11.73 -20.86 1.73
N SER A 139 10.52 -21.14 2.24
CA SER A 139 9.29 -20.52 1.76
C SER A 139 9.26 -19.00 1.99
N VAL A 140 10.08 -18.49 2.92
CA VAL A 140 10.20 -17.07 3.21
C VAL A 140 10.72 -16.31 1.97
N ASP A 141 11.90 -16.72 1.47
CA ASP A 141 12.53 -16.07 0.33
C ASP A 141 11.71 -16.27 -0.95
N ILE A 142 11.12 -17.46 -1.12
CA ILE A 142 10.28 -17.77 -2.29
C ILE A 142 9.02 -16.90 -2.31
N ALA A 143 8.33 -16.71 -1.17
CA ALA A 143 7.14 -15.86 -1.08
C ALA A 143 7.50 -14.39 -1.38
N LEU A 144 8.58 -13.87 -0.79
CA LEU A 144 9.09 -12.53 -1.06
C LEU A 144 9.43 -12.33 -2.55
N ASN A 145 10.12 -13.29 -3.16
CA ASN A 145 10.52 -13.23 -4.56
C ASN A 145 9.31 -13.31 -5.51
N LYS A 146 8.31 -14.13 -5.21
CA LYS A 146 7.04 -14.18 -5.96
C LYS A 146 6.30 -12.85 -5.86
N ALA A 147 6.18 -12.25 -4.66
CA ALA A 147 5.56 -10.94 -4.46
C ALA A 147 6.32 -9.85 -5.24
N TYR A 148 7.64 -9.78 -5.09
CA TYR A 148 8.50 -8.87 -5.84
C TYR A 148 8.30 -8.99 -7.36
N THR A 149 8.27 -10.22 -7.87
CA THR A 149 8.09 -10.48 -9.29
C THR A 149 6.73 -10.03 -9.78
N ALA A 150 5.64 -10.34 -9.05
CA ALA A 150 4.28 -9.93 -9.41
C ALA A 150 4.11 -8.41 -9.39
N ALA A 151 4.73 -7.69 -8.43
CA ALA A 151 4.71 -6.24 -8.37
C ALA A 151 5.45 -5.60 -9.53
N THR A 152 6.67 -6.06 -9.83
CA THR A 152 7.54 -5.43 -10.82
C THR A 152 7.14 -5.73 -12.26
N PHE A 153 6.60 -6.91 -12.55
CA PHE A 153 6.06 -7.26 -13.87
C PHE A 153 4.58 -6.89 -14.02
N GLN A 154 3.88 -6.61 -12.93
CA GLN A 154 2.46 -6.25 -12.88
C GLN A 154 1.51 -7.32 -13.46
N ILE A 155 1.94 -8.58 -13.45
CA ILE A 155 1.19 -9.76 -13.91
C ILE A 155 1.38 -10.93 -12.94
N PRO A 156 0.47 -11.94 -12.99
CA PRO A 156 0.65 -13.18 -12.26
C PRO A 156 1.96 -13.89 -12.60
N THR A 157 2.68 -14.39 -11.59
CA THR A 157 4.01 -14.99 -11.80
C THR A 157 4.01 -16.27 -12.63
N ASN A 158 2.89 -17.00 -12.68
CA ASN A 158 2.74 -18.18 -13.56
C ASN A 158 2.72 -17.82 -15.06
N GLU A 159 2.32 -16.60 -15.42
CA GLU A 159 2.32 -16.14 -16.81
C GLU A 159 3.74 -15.92 -17.35
N LEU A 160 4.72 -15.75 -16.47
CA LEU A 160 6.14 -15.61 -16.82
C LEU A 160 6.81 -16.96 -17.12
N ALA A 161 6.18 -18.10 -16.82
CA ALA A 161 6.79 -19.42 -16.96
C ALA A 161 7.32 -19.70 -18.39
N GLY A 162 6.54 -19.27 -19.42
CA GLY A 162 6.95 -19.41 -20.83
C GLY A 162 8.17 -18.57 -21.24
N MET A 163 8.56 -17.57 -20.42
CA MET A 163 9.69 -16.69 -20.67
C MET A 163 10.96 -17.17 -19.97
N ALA A 164 10.84 -18.08 -19.01
CA ALA A 164 11.93 -18.51 -18.13
C ALA A 164 13.17 -19.07 -18.86
N GLY A 165 13.00 -19.66 -20.05
CA GLY A 165 14.09 -20.18 -20.87
C GLY A 165 14.76 -19.14 -21.79
N GLN A 166 14.25 -17.92 -21.85
CA GLN A 166 14.80 -16.89 -22.75
C GLN A 166 16.03 -16.22 -22.13
N SER A 167 17.05 -15.93 -22.94
CA SER A 167 18.34 -15.39 -22.48
C SER A 167 18.20 -14.03 -21.78
N TRP A 168 17.33 -13.16 -22.28
CA TRP A 168 17.08 -11.86 -21.65
C TRP A 168 16.42 -12.03 -20.25
N PHE A 169 15.50 -13.00 -20.08
CA PHE A 169 14.86 -13.28 -18.81
C PHE A 169 15.89 -13.85 -17.80
N GLN A 170 16.78 -14.73 -18.25
CA GLN A 170 17.89 -15.23 -17.44
C GLN A 170 18.82 -14.10 -17.00
N SER A 171 19.07 -13.12 -17.86
CA SER A 171 19.86 -11.93 -17.51
C SER A 171 19.18 -11.09 -16.42
N LEU A 172 17.85 -10.96 -16.45
CA LEU A 172 17.10 -10.29 -15.38
C LEU A 172 17.19 -11.06 -14.05
N ILE A 173 17.08 -12.39 -14.06
CA ILE A 173 17.23 -13.21 -12.85
C ILE A 173 18.63 -12.97 -12.24
N VAL A 174 19.67 -12.97 -13.04
CA VAL A 174 21.03 -12.72 -12.57
C VAL A 174 21.19 -11.30 -12.05
N SER A 175 20.73 -10.28 -12.79
CA SER A 175 20.87 -8.87 -12.43
C SER A 175 20.12 -8.52 -11.13
N THR A 176 19.03 -9.21 -10.86
CA THR A 176 18.23 -9.04 -9.63
C THR A 176 18.67 -9.98 -8.51
N GLN A 177 19.81 -10.66 -8.65
CA GLN A 177 20.35 -11.61 -7.66
C GLN A 177 19.34 -12.73 -7.30
N GLY A 178 18.62 -13.24 -8.29
CA GLY A 178 17.67 -14.32 -8.14
C GLY A 178 16.28 -13.91 -7.57
N LYS A 179 15.98 -12.63 -7.48
CA LYS A 179 14.66 -12.17 -6.97
C LYS A 179 13.50 -12.45 -7.92
N ILE A 180 13.75 -12.56 -9.23
CA ILE A 180 12.69 -12.86 -10.20
C ILE A 180 12.37 -14.35 -10.18
N MET A 181 11.08 -14.67 -10.02
CA MET A 181 10.59 -16.05 -9.89
C MET A 181 9.34 -16.28 -10.75
N ALA A 182 9.51 -17.02 -11.85
CA ALA A 182 8.44 -17.35 -12.80
C ALA A 182 7.70 -18.64 -12.39
N VAL A 183 7.19 -18.68 -11.16
CA VAL A 183 6.48 -19.83 -10.56
C VAL A 183 5.18 -19.33 -9.92
N ALA A 184 4.06 -20.08 -10.08
CA ALA A 184 2.75 -19.71 -9.56
C ALA A 184 2.76 -19.39 -8.05
N GLY A 185 1.86 -18.50 -7.63
CA GLY A 185 1.71 -18.07 -6.24
C GLY A 185 2.18 -16.63 -5.98
N GLY A 186 2.42 -15.84 -7.03
CA GLY A 186 2.54 -14.39 -6.97
C GLY A 186 1.44 -13.71 -7.79
N LEU A 187 0.70 -12.77 -7.21
CA LEU A 187 -0.37 -12.01 -7.87
C LEU A 187 -0.27 -10.53 -7.58
N PRO A 188 -0.48 -9.65 -8.58
CA PRO A 188 -0.60 -8.22 -8.33
C PRO A 188 -1.88 -7.90 -7.56
N VAL A 189 -1.82 -6.85 -6.75
CA VAL A 189 -2.97 -6.22 -6.08
C VAL A 189 -3.37 -4.99 -6.89
N LEU A 190 -4.65 -4.92 -7.26
CA LEU A 190 -5.15 -3.86 -8.13
C LEU A 190 -6.06 -2.89 -7.36
N ASP A 191 -5.77 -1.60 -7.47
CA ASP A 191 -6.71 -0.50 -7.27
C ASP A 191 -6.98 0.08 -8.67
N SER A 192 -8.02 -0.45 -9.30
CA SER A 192 -8.24 -0.39 -10.76
C SER A 192 -8.15 1.01 -11.36
N PRO A 193 -7.35 1.21 -12.42
CA PRO A 193 -6.64 0.19 -13.21
C PRO A 193 -5.18 -0.08 -12.77
N HIS A 194 -4.74 0.46 -11.64
CA HIS A 194 -3.35 0.49 -11.22
C HIS A 194 -2.98 -0.71 -10.34
N VAL A 195 -1.74 -1.20 -10.51
CA VAL A 195 -1.14 -2.14 -9.56
C VAL A 195 -0.59 -1.34 -8.37
N VAL A 196 -1.08 -1.62 -7.17
CA VAL A 196 -0.73 -0.92 -5.92
C VAL A 196 0.15 -1.74 -5.00
N GLY A 197 0.45 -2.96 -5.40
CA GLY A 197 1.28 -3.90 -4.66
C GLY A 197 1.17 -5.30 -5.22
N ALA A 198 1.66 -6.27 -4.48
CA ALA A 198 1.50 -7.69 -4.82
C ALA A 198 1.55 -8.59 -3.60
N VAL A 199 1.02 -9.80 -3.77
CA VAL A 199 1.12 -10.89 -2.80
C VAL A 199 1.95 -12.02 -3.38
N GLY A 200 2.79 -12.63 -2.54
CA GLY A 200 3.49 -13.86 -2.86
C GLY A 200 3.27 -14.91 -1.77
N VAL A 201 2.98 -16.12 -2.20
CA VAL A 201 2.73 -17.26 -1.30
C VAL A 201 3.66 -18.42 -1.67
N SER A 202 4.18 -19.11 -0.66
CA SER A 202 5.00 -20.31 -0.84
C SER A 202 4.87 -21.27 0.35
N GLY A 203 4.81 -22.58 0.05
CA GLY A 203 4.79 -23.64 1.06
C GLY A 203 4.10 -24.92 0.61
N GLY A 204 3.17 -24.84 -0.34
CA GLY A 204 2.46 -25.95 -0.98
C GLY A 204 2.98 -26.29 -2.36
N THR A 205 2.10 -26.92 -3.18
CA THR A 205 2.29 -27.02 -4.62
C THR A 205 2.04 -25.66 -5.29
N SER A 206 2.39 -25.54 -6.58
CA SER A 206 2.14 -24.33 -7.35
C SER A 206 0.67 -23.92 -7.36
N GLU A 207 -0.24 -24.91 -7.46
CA GLU A 207 -1.68 -24.71 -7.47
C GLU A 207 -2.18 -24.25 -6.09
N GLN A 208 -1.74 -24.91 -5.01
CA GLN A 208 -2.08 -24.55 -3.64
C GLN A 208 -1.56 -23.17 -3.25
N ASP A 209 -0.32 -22.84 -3.62
CA ASP A 209 0.25 -21.49 -3.42
C ASP A 209 -0.58 -20.42 -4.13
N LEU A 210 -1.03 -20.71 -5.36
CA LEU A 210 -1.88 -19.80 -6.13
C LEU A 210 -3.28 -19.62 -5.51
N GLU A 211 -3.89 -20.69 -4.99
CA GLU A 211 -5.18 -20.60 -4.28
C GLU A 211 -5.07 -19.75 -3.02
N CYS A 212 -4.04 -19.94 -2.20
CA CYS A 212 -3.77 -19.11 -1.02
C CYS A 212 -3.51 -17.65 -1.41
N CYS A 213 -2.78 -17.43 -2.51
CA CYS A 213 -2.49 -16.10 -3.02
C CYS A 213 -3.77 -15.39 -3.50
N ARG A 214 -4.68 -16.07 -4.20
CA ARG A 214 -5.99 -15.54 -4.59
C ARG A 214 -6.84 -15.16 -3.38
N ALA A 215 -6.89 -16.00 -2.35
CA ALA A 215 -7.60 -15.70 -1.12
C ALA A 215 -7.03 -14.44 -0.43
N ALA A 216 -5.72 -14.29 -0.41
CA ALA A 216 -5.05 -13.10 0.12
C ALA A 216 -5.42 -11.85 -0.68
N VAL A 217 -5.33 -11.87 -2.02
CA VAL A 217 -5.67 -10.73 -2.88
C VAL A 217 -7.15 -10.36 -2.77
N ALA A 218 -8.06 -11.33 -2.64
CA ALA A 218 -9.50 -11.08 -2.49
C ALA A 218 -9.87 -10.36 -1.17
N ALA A 219 -8.96 -10.31 -0.20
CA ALA A 219 -9.14 -9.59 1.06
C ALA A 219 -8.70 -8.12 0.99
N TYR A 220 -8.15 -7.67 -0.13
CA TYR A 220 -7.87 -6.26 -0.42
C TYR A 220 -9.13 -5.53 -0.84
#